data_0f9843f43ed4fdd69bca85f8bb851c52
#
_entry.id   0f9843f43ed4fdd69bca85f8bb851c52
#
_cell.length_a   1.000
_cell.length_b   1.000
_cell.length_c   1.000
_cell.angle_alpha   90.00
_cell.angle_beta   90.00
_cell.angle_gamma   90.00
#
_symmetry.space_group_name_H-M   'P 1'
#
loop_
_entity.id
_entity.type
_entity.pdbx_description
1 polymer ?
#
loop_
_entity_poly.entity_id
_entity_poly.type
_entity_poly.pdbx_seq_one_letter_code
_entity_poly.pdbx_strand_id
1 'polypeptide(L)'
;AKLGKNIEVISRARIEINAMRLAVLQAAKAMDVLGNKEARVYVSAVKAMVPEKVCEIIDAAIQMHGATGISQWTPLATMYTDMRHLRFADGPDEVHHMVVGRAELQKYDVW
;
A
#
# COMPACT_ATOMS: atom_id res chain seq x y z
N ALA A 1 23.25 -7.99 0.58
CA ALA A 1 22.46 -8.04 1.83
C ALA A 1 23.29 -7.74 3.07
N LYS A 2 24.61 -7.91 3.00
CA LYS A 2 25.50 -7.64 4.15
C LYS A 2 25.80 -6.15 4.36
N LEU A 3 25.45 -5.31 3.39
CA LEU A 3 25.62 -3.86 3.53
C LEU A 3 24.57 -3.32 4.49
N GLY A 4 24.98 -2.47 5.44
CA GLY A 4 24.08 -1.91 6.46
C GLY A 4 22.84 -1.24 5.90
N LYS A 5 22.98 -0.50 4.80
CA LYS A 5 21.86 0.15 4.13
C LYS A 5 20.81 -0.87 3.65
N ASN A 6 21.26 -1.97 3.08
CA ASN A 6 20.33 -3.01 2.58
C ASN A 6 19.62 -3.70 3.73
N ILE A 7 20.30 -3.89 4.85
CA ILE A 7 19.66 -4.48 6.05
C ILE A 7 18.55 -3.57 6.55
N GLU A 8 18.78 -2.27 6.59
CA GLU A 8 17.75 -1.30 7.00
C GLU A 8 16.56 -1.32 6.04
N VAL A 9 16.80 -1.33 4.73
CA VAL A 9 15.74 -1.38 3.70
C VAL A 9 14.88 -2.64 3.91
N ILE A 10 15.51 -3.79 4.13
CA ILE A 10 14.81 -5.05 4.37
C ILE A 10 13.99 -4.99 5.65
N SER A 11 14.55 -4.41 6.71
CA SER A 11 13.85 -4.23 7.99
C SER A 11 12.60 -3.37 7.83
N ARG A 12 12.73 -2.21 7.18
CA ARG A 12 11.61 -1.31 6.94
C ARG A 12 10.52 -1.97 6.12
N ALA A 13 10.92 -2.71 5.07
CA ALA A 13 9.97 -3.44 4.23
C ALA A 13 9.19 -4.48 5.06
N ARG A 14 9.85 -5.23 5.90
CA ARG A 14 9.20 -6.23 6.76
C ARG A 14 8.20 -5.58 7.72
N ILE A 15 8.59 -4.49 8.35
CA ILE A 15 7.72 -3.76 9.28
C ILE A 15 6.48 -3.24 8.55
N GLU A 16 6.66 -2.62 7.40
CA GLU A 16 5.56 -2.08 6.60
C GLU A 16 4.62 -3.17 6.08
N ILE A 17 5.17 -4.31 5.62
CA ILE A 17 4.35 -5.44 5.17
C ILE A 17 3.48 -5.96 6.30
N ASN A 18 4.04 -6.10 7.50
CA ASN A 18 3.26 -6.56 8.65
C ASN A 18 2.15 -5.57 9.00
N ALA A 19 2.46 -4.28 9.01
CA ALA A 19 1.47 -3.23 9.30
C ALA A 19 0.35 -3.20 8.25
N MET A 20 0.72 -3.29 6.96
CA MET A 20 -0.27 -3.33 5.88
C MET A 20 -1.17 -4.57 5.97
N ARG A 21 -0.61 -5.71 6.29
CA ARG A 21 -1.39 -6.95 6.46
C ARG A 21 -2.44 -6.77 7.56
N LEU A 22 -2.06 -6.20 8.70
CA LEU A 22 -3.00 -5.92 9.78
C LEU A 22 -4.09 -4.94 9.37
N ALA A 23 -3.73 -3.91 8.61
CA ALA A 23 -4.71 -2.94 8.11
C ALA A 23 -5.70 -3.59 7.13
N VAL A 24 -5.23 -4.47 6.25
CA VAL A 24 -6.08 -5.22 5.32
C VAL A 24 -7.03 -6.14 6.09
N LEU A 25 -6.53 -6.85 7.10
CA LEU A 25 -7.37 -7.71 7.93
C LEU A 25 -8.42 -6.91 8.69
N GLN A 26 -8.07 -5.72 9.17
CA GLN A 26 -9.03 -4.83 9.81
C GLN A 26 -10.15 -4.41 8.84
N ALA A 27 -9.78 -4.04 7.62
CA ALA A 27 -10.76 -3.68 6.59
C ALA A 27 -11.67 -4.84 6.24
N ALA A 28 -11.11 -6.05 6.10
CA ALA A 28 -11.88 -7.25 5.83
C ALA A 28 -12.88 -7.55 6.96
N LYS A 29 -12.44 -7.44 8.20
CA LYS A 29 -13.30 -7.64 9.36
C LYS A 29 -14.40 -6.58 9.41
N ALA A 30 -14.06 -5.33 9.12
CA ALA A 30 -15.05 -4.25 9.07
C ALA A 30 -16.13 -4.53 8.02
N MET A 31 -15.74 -5.07 6.85
CA MET A 31 -16.70 -5.49 5.82
C MET A 31 -17.66 -6.54 6.34
N ASP A 32 -17.16 -7.54 7.05
CA ASP A 32 -17.97 -8.64 7.57
C ASP A 32 -18.90 -8.21 8.72
N VAL A 33 -18.43 -7.32 9.59
CA VAL A 33 -19.16 -6.93 10.80
C VAL A 33 -20.06 -5.72 10.57
N LEU A 34 -19.56 -4.70 9.87
CA LEU A 34 -20.26 -3.42 9.70
C LEU A 34 -21.02 -3.31 8.37
N GLY A 35 -20.69 -4.14 7.39
CA GLY A 35 -21.24 -4.07 6.05
C GLY A 35 -20.51 -3.05 5.18
N ASN A 36 -20.82 -3.05 3.88
CA ASN A 36 -20.08 -2.30 2.86
C ASN A 36 -20.07 -0.79 3.12
N LYS A 37 -21.19 -0.23 3.53
CA LYS A 37 -21.31 1.22 3.71
C LYS A 37 -20.43 1.73 4.84
N GLU A 38 -20.51 1.09 6.00
CA GLU A 38 -19.75 1.49 7.19
C GLU A 38 -18.27 1.15 7.07
N ALA A 39 -17.94 0.08 6.35
CA ALA A 39 -16.55 -0.35 6.14
C ALA A 39 -15.82 0.47 5.09
N ARG A 40 -16.52 1.31 4.33
CA ARG A 40 -15.96 2.05 3.18
C ARG A 40 -14.70 2.83 3.51
N VAL A 41 -14.65 3.47 4.68
CA VAL A 41 -13.50 4.26 5.11
C VAL A 41 -12.28 3.37 5.29
N TYR A 42 -12.45 2.21 5.91
CA TYR A 42 -11.36 1.23 6.11
C TYR A 42 -10.83 0.70 4.78
N VAL A 43 -11.73 0.39 3.86
CA VAL A 43 -11.37 -0.11 2.51
C VAL A 43 -10.63 0.96 1.71
N SER A 44 -11.12 2.20 1.73
CA SER A 44 -10.45 3.31 1.04
C SER A 44 -9.07 3.60 1.63
N ALA A 45 -8.92 3.53 2.96
CA ALA A 45 -7.64 3.72 3.62
C ALA A 45 -6.61 2.69 3.15
N VAL A 46 -7.00 1.43 3.09
CA VAL A 46 -6.14 0.33 2.62
C VAL A 46 -5.80 0.51 1.15
N LYS A 47 -6.78 0.85 0.33
CA LYS A 47 -6.56 1.04 -1.12
C LYS A 47 -5.64 2.22 -1.41
N ALA A 48 -5.67 3.27 -0.60
CA ALA A 48 -4.74 4.39 -0.73
C ALA A 48 -3.34 4.02 -0.26
N MET A 49 -3.22 3.28 0.83
CA MET A 49 -1.93 2.99 1.47
C MET A 49 -1.16 1.86 0.81
N VAL A 50 -1.82 0.71 0.57
CA VAL A 50 -1.11 -0.53 0.20
C VAL A 50 -0.42 -0.44 -1.16
N PRO A 51 -1.08 -0.03 -2.26
CA PRO A 51 -0.40 0.05 -3.55
C PRO A 51 0.81 1.00 -3.53
N GLU A 52 0.69 2.14 -2.87
CA GLU A 52 1.79 3.10 -2.75
C GLU A 52 2.98 2.49 -2.01
N LYS A 53 2.75 1.89 -0.85
CA LYS A 53 3.81 1.28 -0.04
C LYS A 53 4.44 0.08 -0.72
N VAL A 54 3.65 -0.76 -1.37
CA VAL A 54 4.18 -1.92 -2.11
C VAL A 54 5.03 -1.47 -3.29
N CYS A 55 4.62 -0.42 -4.01
CA CYS A 55 5.46 0.16 -5.07
C CYS A 55 6.80 0.64 -4.54
N GLU A 56 6.83 1.30 -3.39
CA GLU A 56 8.08 1.74 -2.75
C GLU A 56 8.98 0.56 -2.38
N ILE A 57 8.41 -0.52 -1.86
CA ILE A 57 9.14 -1.73 -1.49
C ILE A 57 9.73 -2.41 -2.73
N ILE A 58 8.94 -2.55 -3.79
CA ILE A 58 9.41 -3.17 -5.04
C ILE A 58 10.49 -2.30 -5.67
N ASP A 59 10.32 -0.98 -5.68
CA ASP A 59 11.32 -0.03 -6.17
C ASP A 59 12.66 -0.23 -5.45
N ALA A 60 12.62 -0.32 -4.12
CA ALA A 60 13.82 -0.56 -3.32
C ALA A 60 14.47 -1.91 -3.65
N ALA A 61 13.65 -2.95 -3.88
CA ALA A 61 14.16 -4.26 -4.28
C ALA A 61 14.86 -4.21 -5.65
N ILE A 62 14.29 -3.48 -6.60
CA ILE A 62 14.91 -3.26 -7.92
C ILE A 62 16.27 -2.59 -7.73
N GLN A 63 16.33 -1.54 -6.92
CA GLN A 63 17.58 -0.82 -6.66
C GLN A 63 18.65 -1.73 -6.07
N MET A 64 18.26 -2.62 -5.15
CA MET A 64 19.18 -3.56 -4.52
C MET A 64 19.74 -4.60 -5.50
N HIS A 65 19.01 -4.91 -6.55
CA HIS A 65 19.43 -5.86 -7.61
C HIS A 65 20.17 -5.18 -8.77
N GLY A 66 20.20 -3.84 -8.80
CA GLY A 66 20.82 -3.09 -9.88
C GLY A 66 20.13 -3.33 -11.21
N ALA A 67 20.90 -3.34 -12.30
CA ALA A 67 20.34 -3.53 -13.65
C ALA A 67 19.57 -4.85 -13.79
N THR A 68 19.97 -5.88 -13.06
CA THR A 68 19.26 -7.17 -13.07
C THR A 68 17.82 -7.01 -12.53
N GLY A 69 17.62 -6.11 -11.58
CA GLY A 69 16.30 -5.86 -10.97
C GLY A 69 15.26 -5.35 -11.95
N ILE A 70 15.68 -4.58 -12.96
CA ILE A 70 14.76 -4.04 -13.97
C ILE A 70 14.65 -4.95 -15.19
N SER A 71 15.46 -6.00 -15.24
CA SER A 71 15.50 -6.94 -16.35
C SER A 71 14.43 -8.02 -16.21
N GLN A 72 14.28 -8.81 -17.27
CA GLN A 72 13.39 -9.97 -17.29
C GLN A 72 13.89 -11.15 -16.43
N TRP A 73 15.11 -11.08 -15.90
CA TRP A 73 15.70 -12.13 -15.07
C TRP A 73 15.15 -12.16 -13.65
N THR A 74 14.43 -11.11 -13.25
CA THR A 74 13.70 -11.08 -11.97
C THR A 74 12.24 -10.71 -12.26
N PRO A 75 11.29 -11.08 -11.37
CA PRO A 75 9.89 -10.69 -11.56
C PRO A 75 9.59 -9.25 -11.14
N LEU A 76 10.58 -8.50 -10.66
CA LEU A 76 10.36 -7.22 -9.98
C LEU A 76 9.75 -6.15 -10.89
N ALA A 77 10.22 -6.03 -12.14
CA ALA A 77 9.70 -5.02 -13.07
C ALA A 77 8.22 -5.25 -13.38
N THR A 78 7.82 -6.52 -13.59
CA THR A 78 6.42 -6.89 -13.82
C THR A 78 5.59 -6.64 -12.57
N MET A 79 6.09 -7.02 -11.40
CA MET A 79 5.42 -6.75 -10.12
C MET A 79 5.20 -5.25 -9.92
N TYR A 80 6.21 -4.44 -10.23
CA TYR A 80 6.09 -2.98 -10.12
C TYR A 80 4.98 -2.44 -11.01
N THR A 81 4.97 -2.84 -12.28
CA THR A 81 3.94 -2.39 -13.23
C THR A 81 2.54 -2.79 -12.76
N ASP A 82 2.37 -4.02 -12.29
CA ASP A 82 1.10 -4.52 -11.79
C ASP A 82 0.61 -3.73 -10.56
N MET A 83 1.50 -3.46 -9.63
CA MET A 83 1.14 -2.70 -8.43
C MET A 83 0.95 -1.22 -8.72
N ARG A 84 1.75 -0.67 -9.63
CA ARG A 84 1.68 0.76 -9.96
C ARG A 84 0.31 1.15 -10.54
N HIS A 85 -0.26 0.29 -11.39
CA HIS A 85 -1.57 0.59 -11.97
C HIS A 85 -2.69 0.59 -10.92
N LEU A 86 -2.53 -0.14 -9.82
CA LEU A 86 -3.53 -0.17 -8.74
C LEU A 86 -3.70 1.18 -8.05
N ARG A 87 -2.74 2.09 -8.22
CA ARG A 87 -2.84 3.43 -7.65
C ARG A 87 -3.90 4.29 -8.33
N PHE A 88 -4.39 3.89 -9.50
CA PHE A 88 -5.50 4.56 -10.18
C PHE A 88 -6.64 3.63 -10.58
N ALA A 89 -6.44 2.31 -10.58
CA ALA A 89 -7.50 1.34 -10.88
C ALA A 89 -8.53 1.31 -9.74
N ASP A 90 -9.80 1.28 -10.09
CA ASP A 90 -10.92 1.28 -9.15
C ASP A 90 -10.89 2.48 -8.19
N GLY A 91 -10.51 3.61 -8.71
CA GLY A 91 -10.36 4.87 -8.00
C GLY A 91 -8.90 5.20 -7.73
N PRO A 92 -8.48 6.40 -8.14
CA PRO A 92 -7.11 6.85 -7.86
C PRO A 92 -6.91 7.14 -6.38
N ASP A 93 -5.64 7.21 -5.97
CA ASP A 93 -5.25 7.48 -4.58
C ASP A 93 -5.96 8.69 -4.00
N GLU A 94 -6.06 9.75 -4.80
CA GLU A 94 -6.66 11.03 -4.39
C GLU A 94 -8.13 10.87 -3.99
N VAL A 95 -8.88 10.03 -4.70
CA VAL A 95 -10.29 9.76 -4.39
C VAL A 95 -10.40 9.02 -3.06
N HIS A 96 -9.55 8.03 -2.83
CA HIS A 96 -9.56 7.26 -1.59
C HIS A 96 -9.11 8.10 -0.40
N HIS A 97 -8.11 8.96 -0.57
CA HIS A 97 -7.71 9.92 0.46
C HIS A 97 -8.82 10.91 0.78
N MET A 98 -9.57 11.35 -0.22
CA MET A 98 -10.72 12.22 0.00
C MET A 98 -11.79 11.55 0.87
N VAL A 99 -12.09 10.28 0.61
CA VAL A 99 -13.06 9.52 1.41
C VAL A 99 -12.62 9.47 2.88
N VAL A 100 -11.37 9.10 3.12
CA VAL A 100 -10.82 8.99 4.47
C VAL A 100 -10.78 10.36 5.16
N GLY A 101 -10.26 11.36 4.46
CA GLY A 101 -10.12 12.71 5.02
C GLY A 101 -11.47 13.33 5.40
N ARG A 102 -12.47 13.20 4.52
CA ARG A 102 -13.82 13.71 4.81
C ARG A 102 -14.43 13.01 6.01
N ALA A 103 -14.31 11.69 6.09
CA ALA A 103 -14.84 10.93 7.21
C ALA A 103 -14.20 11.37 8.53
N GLU A 104 -12.91 11.63 8.53
CA GLU A 104 -12.21 12.11 9.72
C GLU A 104 -12.66 13.51 10.12
N LEU A 105 -12.75 14.43 9.17
CA LEU A 105 -13.18 15.80 9.42
C LEU A 105 -14.62 15.88 9.96
N GLN A 106 -15.50 15.02 9.46
CA GLN A 106 -16.90 14.96 9.91
C GLN A 106 -17.02 14.66 11.40
N LYS A 107 -16.08 13.92 11.98
CA LYS A 107 -16.07 13.61 13.42
C LYS A 107 -15.94 14.87 14.28
N TYR A 108 -15.41 15.94 13.73
CA TYR A 108 -15.11 17.18 14.42
C TYR A 108 -15.97 18.36 13.95
N ASP A 109 -16.99 18.07 13.16
CA ASP A 109 -17.90 19.08 12.60
C ASP A 109 -17.20 20.18 11.79
N VAL A 110 -16.07 19.87 11.14
CA VAL A 110 -15.32 20.85 10.33
C VAL A 110 -15.50 20.63 8.82
N TRP A 111 -16.43 19.78 8.47
CA TRP A 111 -16.70 19.51 7.06
C TRP A 111 -18.18 19.53 6.74
#